data_b89349ee2f2e1d3d5f86cd218211ff87
#
_entry.id   b89349ee2f2e1d3d5f86cd218211ff87
#
_cell.length_a   1.000
_cell.length_b   1.000
_cell.length_c   1.000
_cell.angle_alpha   90.00
_cell.angle_beta   90.00
_cell.angle_gamma   90.00
#
_symmetry.space_group_name_H-M   'P 1'
#
loop_
_entity.id
_entity.type
_entity.pdbx_description
1 polymer ?
#
loop_
_entity_poly.entity_id
_entity_poly.type
_entity_poly.pdbx_seq_one_letter_code
_entity_poly.pdbx_strand_id
1 'polypeptide(L)'
;EDMINSNELMEKKSALDFLIDALQYLISTQEGNRNSQYSQLALSVNKDTNSKVYAVVKNELNELMKLSNEYFDIRHNDYLNGAKQQREALNDSQFVEYLYNRAYALLYLLRLKQCNQDGQECEVIGI
;
A
#
# COMPACT_ATOMS: atom_id res chain seq x y z
N GLU A 1 -13.49 4.97 -27.13
CA GLU A 1 -13.30 5.04 -25.90
C GLU A 1 -13.60 3.78 -25.23
N ASP A 2 -12.85 3.44 -24.41
CA ASP A 2 -12.93 2.24 -23.89
C ASP A 2 -13.70 2.29 -22.69
N MET A 3 -14.81 1.70 -22.71
CA MET A 3 -15.53 1.57 -21.55
C MET A 3 -15.08 0.35 -20.86
N ILE A 4 -14.57 0.50 -19.69
CA ILE A 4 -14.20 -0.61 -18.87
C ILE A 4 -15.45 -1.15 -18.27
N ASN A 5 -15.73 -2.40 -18.46
CA ASN A 5 -16.93 -2.98 -17.89
C ASN A 5 -16.76 -3.12 -16.38
N SER A 6 -17.84 -3.28 -15.66
CA SER A 6 -17.79 -3.28 -14.22
C SER A 6 -17.02 -4.48 -13.66
N ASN A 7 -16.99 -5.60 -14.36
CA ASN A 7 -16.20 -6.74 -13.91
C ASN A 7 -14.72 -6.43 -13.93
N GLU A 8 -14.27 -5.78 -14.99
CA GLU A 8 -12.87 -5.44 -15.11
C GLU A 8 -12.45 -4.48 -14.03
N LEU A 9 -13.27 -3.46 -13.78
CA LEU A 9 -12.98 -2.51 -12.72
C LEU A 9 -12.97 -3.20 -11.36
N MET A 10 -13.91 -4.09 -11.10
CA MET A 10 -13.95 -4.79 -9.83
C MET A 10 -12.73 -5.68 -9.62
N GLU A 11 -12.26 -6.30 -10.68
CA GLU A 11 -11.07 -7.12 -10.59
C GLU A 11 -9.86 -6.29 -10.23
N LYS A 12 -9.75 -5.12 -10.85
CA LYS A 12 -8.63 -4.22 -10.55
C LYS A 12 -8.70 -3.71 -9.12
N LYS A 13 -9.89 -3.39 -8.65
CA LYS A 13 -10.05 -2.93 -7.27
C LYS A 13 -9.73 -4.03 -6.28
N SER A 14 -10.11 -5.26 -6.60
CA SER A 14 -9.79 -6.39 -5.73
C SER A 14 -8.28 -6.61 -5.66
N ALA A 15 -7.60 -6.48 -6.77
CA ALA A 15 -6.15 -6.62 -6.79
C ALA A 15 -5.49 -5.52 -5.97
N LEU A 16 -5.98 -4.30 -6.10
CA LEU A 16 -5.45 -3.19 -5.32
C LEU A 16 -5.71 -3.41 -3.83
N ASP A 17 -6.91 -3.85 -3.49
CA ASP A 17 -7.27 -4.11 -2.10
C ASP A 17 -6.34 -5.16 -1.50
N PHE A 18 -6.03 -6.20 -2.26
CA PHE A 18 -5.11 -7.23 -1.82
C PHE A 18 -3.73 -6.65 -1.51
N LEU A 19 -3.23 -5.77 -2.37
CA LEU A 19 -1.93 -5.15 -2.13
C LEU A 19 -1.94 -4.22 -0.91
N ILE A 20 -3.03 -3.48 -0.75
CA ILE A 20 -3.16 -2.60 0.42
C ILE A 20 -3.19 -3.42 1.69
N ASP A 21 -3.91 -4.53 1.69
CA ASP A 21 -3.95 -5.42 2.84
C ASP A 21 -2.57 -5.98 3.14
N ALA A 22 -1.82 -6.35 2.12
CA ALA A 22 -0.47 -6.86 2.30
C ALA A 22 0.44 -5.80 2.91
N LEU A 23 0.33 -4.56 2.44
CA LEU A 23 1.10 -3.46 3.01
C LEU A 23 0.70 -3.21 4.46
N GLN A 24 -0.60 -3.26 4.75
CA GLN A 24 -1.07 -3.09 6.11
C GLN A 24 -0.57 -4.17 7.03
N TYR A 25 -0.55 -5.40 6.55
CA TYR A 25 -0.01 -6.48 7.35
C TYR A 25 1.46 -6.21 7.67
N LEU A 26 2.23 -5.81 6.66
CA LEU A 26 3.63 -5.53 6.86
C LEU A 26 3.84 -4.39 7.85
N ILE A 27 3.04 -3.35 7.75
CA ILE A 27 3.09 -2.24 8.69
C ILE A 27 2.80 -2.74 10.11
N SER A 28 1.81 -3.60 10.25
CA SER A 28 1.39 -4.07 11.56
C SER A 28 2.42 -4.95 12.24
N THR A 29 3.40 -5.48 11.50
CA THR A 29 4.47 -6.26 12.12
C THR A 29 5.48 -5.37 12.83
N GLN A 30 5.42 -4.06 12.61
CA GLN A 30 6.31 -3.13 13.28
C GLN A 30 5.66 -2.64 14.57
N GLU A 31 6.48 -2.21 15.51
CA GLU A 31 5.97 -1.82 16.82
C GLU A 31 5.68 -0.34 16.90
N GLY A 32 4.79 0.01 17.81
CA GLY A 32 4.52 1.40 18.07
C GLY A 32 3.34 1.93 17.30
N ASN A 33 3.23 3.25 17.28
CA ASN A 33 2.14 3.89 16.58
C ASN A 33 2.42 3.91 15.07
N ARG A 34 1.48 4.44 14.31
CA ARG A 34 1.57 4.37 12.85
C ARG A 34 2.81 5.09 12.32
N ASN A 35 3.11 6.25 12.87
CA ASN A 35 4.28 6.99 12.42
C ASN A 35 5.57 6.20 12.67
N SER A 36 5.67 5.57 13.82
CA SER A 36 6.81 4.75 14.16
C SER A 36 6.91 3.53 13.24
N GLN A 37 5.78 2.92 12.93
CA GLN A 37 5.75 1.78 12.04
C GLN A 37 6.26 2.14 10.65
N TYR A 38 5.82 3.29 10.12
CA TYR A 38 6.30 3.75 8.83
C TYR A 38 7.80 4.02 8.86
N SER A 39 8.28 4.61 9.96
CA SER A 39 9.70 4.90 10.10
C SER A 39 10.53 3.62 10.10
N GLN A 40 10.06 2.61 10.81
CA GLN A 40 10.81 1.34 10.88
C GLN A 40 10.91 0.68 9.53
N LEU A 41 9.82 0.69 8.76
CA LEU A 41 9.86 0.12 7.43
C LEU A 41 10.76 0.93 6.50
N ALA A 42 10.73 2.26 6.61
CA ALA A 42 11.61 3.08 5.80
C ALA A 42 13.07 2.85 6.16
N LEU A 43 13.35 2.62 7.44
CA LEU A 43 14.71 2.32 7.88
C LEU A 43 15.20 0.98 7.31
N SER A 44 14.30 0.06 7.04
CA SER A 44 14.70 -1.20 6.43
C SER A 44 15.21 -0.99 5.01
N VAL A 45 14.82 0.09 4.38
CA VAL A 45 15.29 0.40 3.03
C VAL A 45 16.57 1.21 3.08
N ASN A 46 16.64 2.18 3.99
CA ASN A 46 17.85 3.01 4.13
C ASN A 46 17.94 3.46 5.59
N LYS A 47 19.04 3.10 6.22
CA LYS A 47 19.21 3.36 7.65
C LYS A 47 19.49 4.80 7.98
N ASP A 48 19.83 5.62 6.98
CA ASP A 48 20.13 7.01 7.20
C ASP A 48 18.84 7.81 7.16
N THR A 49 18.39 8.28 8.33
CA THR A 49 17.12 8.99 8.44
C THR A 49 17.18 10.36 7.76
N ASN A 50 18.36 10.82 7.38
CA ASN A 50 18.50 12.07 6.64
C ASN A 50 18.53 11.86 5.15
N SER A 51 18.47 10.62 4.68
CA SER A 51 18.54 10.35 3.25
C SER A 51 17.20 10.62 2.59
N LYS A 52 17.26 10.93 1.30
CA LYS A 52 16.03 11.10 0.53
C LYS A 52 15.31 9.79 0.35
N VAL A 53 16.04 8.70 0.30
CA VAL A 53 15.40 7.38 0.16
C VAL A 53 14.50 7.10 1.35
N TYR A 54 15.01 7.34 2.56
CA TYR A 54 14.21 7.16 3.76
C TYR A 54 12.95 8.02 3.71
N ALA A 55 13.12 9.29 3.35
CA ALA A 55 11.99 10.21 3.32
C ALA A 55 10.95 9.80 2.30
N VAL A 56 11.40 9.39 1.11
CA VAL A 56 10.48 8.99 0.05
C VAL A 56 9.68 7.76 0.47
N VAL A 57 10.34 6.76 1.04
CA VAL A 57 9.64 5.54 1.43
C VAL A 57 8.64 5.80 2.54
N LYS A 58 9.05 6.58 3.54
CA LYS A 58 8.15 6.90 4.65
C LYS A 58 6.94 7.67 4.16
N ASN A 59 7.16 8.65 3.28
CA ASN A 59 6.06 9.43 2.73
C ASN A 59 5.15 8.61 1.87
N GLU A 60 5.70 7.68 1.10
CA GLU A 60 4.88 6.85 0.23
C GLU A 60 3.97 5.92 1.04
N LEU A 61 4.49 5.35 2.13
CA LEU A 61 3.67 4.56 3.01
C LEU A 61 2.50 5.37 3.54
N ASN A 62 2.80 6.57 4.03
CA ASN A 62 1.78 7.44 4.57
C ASN A 62 0.74 7.80 3.52
N GLU A 63 1.19 8.14 2.31
CA GLU A 63 0.29 8.54 1.24
C GLU A 63 -0.62 7.41 0.79
N LEU A 64 -0.05 6.23 0.61
CA LEU A 64 -0.87 5.10 0.16
C LEU A 64 -1.91 4.70 1.20
N MET A 65 -1.54 4.72 2.47
CA MET A 65 -2.50 4.39 3.51
C MET A 65 -3.58 5.45 3.62
N LYS A 66 -3.21 6.70 3.43
CA LYS A 66 -4.16 7.79 3.46
C LYS A 66 -5.15 7.69 2.30
N LEU A 67 -4.64 7.41 1.09
CA LEU A 67 -5.50 7.25 -0.06
C LEU A 67 -6.45 6.07 0.11
N SER A 68 -5.96 4.97 0.68
CA SER A 68 -6.81 3.81 0.87
C SER A 68 -7.94 4.09 1.85
N ASN A 69 -7.76 5.06 2.75
CA ASN A 69 -8.81 5.44 3.67
C ASN A 69 -9.82 6.39 3.06
N GLU A 70 -9.46 7.05 1.95
CA GLU A 70 -10.36 8.01 1.33
C GLU A 70 -11.40 7.35 0.43
N TYR A 71 -11.17 6.10 0.02
CA TYR A 71 -12.10 5.42 -0.87
C TYR A 71 -12.69 4.24 -0.12
N PHE A 72 -13.99 4.32 0.18
CA PHE A 72 -14.61 3.36 1.08
C PHE A 72 -14.66 1.96 0.48
N ASP A 73 -14.53 1.83 -0.82
CA ASP A 73 -14.63 0.50 -1.45
C ASP A 73 -13.28 -0.15 -1.69
N ILE A 74 -12.22 0.37 -1.09
CA ILE A 74 -10.93 -0.29 -1.15
C ILE A 74 -10.69 -1.17 0.07
N ARG A 75 -11.25 -0.78 1.22
CA ARG A 75 -11.03 -1.50 2.47
C ARG A 75 -12.36 -1.94 3.04
N HIS A 76 -12.42 -3.22 3.43
CA HIS A 76 -13.65 -3.88 3.74
C HIS A 76 -14.39 -3.31 4.93
N ASN A 77 -13.68 -2.95 6.00
CA ASN A 77 -14.33 -2.63 7.24
C ASN A 77 -14.46 -1.14 7.49
N ASP A 78 -14.24 -0.34 6.49
CA ASP A 78 -14.33 1.11 6.66
C ASP A 78 -15.74 1.56 6.98
N TYR A 79 -16.73 0.91 6.40
CA TYR A 79 -18.10 1.32 6.60
C TYR A 79 -18.57 1.08 8.03
N LEU A 80 -17.86 0.28 8.78
CA LEU A 80 -18.25 0.02 10.17
C LEU A 80 -18.06 1.24 11.06
N ASN A 81 -17.27 2.19 10.62
CA ASN A 81 -17.02 3.39 11.41
C ASN A 81 -18.02 4.50 11.16
N GLY A 82 -18.91 4.31 10.22
CA GLY A 82 -19.83 5.38 9.86
C GLY A 82 -19.21 6.46 9.03
N ALA A 83 -17.96 6.34 8.67
CA ALA A 83 -17.27 7.37 7.91
C ALA A 83 -17.47 7.25 6.42
N LYS A 84 -18.04 6.17 5.96
CA LYS A 84 -18.15 5.92 4.52
C LYS A 84 -18.95 6.96 3.79
N GLN A 85 -19.84 7.65 4.50
CA GLN A 85 -20.66 8.67 3.87
C GLN A 85 -19.84 9.85 3.39
N GLN A 86 -18.65 10.02 3.95
CA GLN A 86 -17.79 11.12 3.57
C GLN A 86 -16.71 10.69 2.58
N ARG A 87 -16.77 9.46 2.10
CA ARG A 87 -15.77 8.92 1.21
C ARG A 87 -16.36 8.66 -0.15
N GLU A 88 -15.50 8.69 -1.14
CA GLU A 88 -15.91 8.43 -2.51
C GLU A 88 -15.67 6.99 -2.88
N ALA A 89 -16.42 6.51 -3.82
CA ALA A 89 -16.10 5.24 -4.46
C ALA A 89 -15.00 5.47 -5.49
N LEU A 90 -14.09 4.51 -5.59
CA LEU A 90 -13.00 4.62 -6.56
C LEU A 90 -13.44 3.95 -7.84
N ASN A 91 -13.83 4.78 -8.80
CA ASN A 91 -14.43 4.26 -10.05
C ASN A 91 -13.60 4.54 -11.29
N ASP A 92 -12.46 5.20 -11.14
CA ASP A 92 -11.60 5.51 -12.26
C ASP A 92 -10.62 4.35 -12.45
N SER A 93 -10.84 3.56 -13.48
CA SER A 93 -10.04 2.37 -13.71
C SER A 93 -8.57 2.67 -13.91
N GLN A 94 -8.26 3.76 -14.59
CA GLN A 94 -6.86 4.12 -14.81
C GLN A 94 -6.19 4.53 -13.51
N PHE A 95 -6.92 5.22 -12.65
CA PHE A 95 -6.37 5.61 -11.36
C PHE A 95 -6.18 4.39 -10.45
N VAL A 96 -7.11 3.43 -10.52
CA VAL A 96 -6.94 2.17 -9.79
C VAL A 96 -5.66 1.48 -10.23
N GLU A 97 -5.42 1.44 -11.52
CA GLU A 97 -4.22 0.84 -12.06
C GLU A 97 -2.97 1.57 -11.58
N TYR A 98 -3.03 2.89 -11.57
CA TYR A 98 -1.93 3.70 -11.07
C TYR A 98 -1.63 3.39 -9.60
N LEU A 99 -2.66 3.33 -8.78
CA LEU A 99 -2.47 3.01 -7.37
C LEU A 99 -1.94 1.58 -7.18
N TYR A 100 -2.42 0.66 -8.00
CA TYR A 100 -1.94 -0.70 -7.95
C TYR A 100 -0.43 -0.74 -8.21
N ASN A 101 0.00 -0.02 -9.24
CA ASN A 101 1.42 0.00 -9.58
C ASN A 101 2.26 0.62 -8.48
N ARG A 102 1.77 1.67 -7.84
CA ARG A 102 2.48 2.28 -6.72
C ARG A 102 2.59 1.32 -5.55
N ALA A 103 1.48 0.70 -5.20
CA ALA A 103 1.47 -0.21 -4.06
C ALA A 103 2.34 -1.43 -4.31
N TYR A 104 2.28 -1.95 -5.54
CA TYR A 104 3.08 -3.10 -5.91
C TYR A 104 4.57 -2.77 -5.81
N ALA A 105 4.96 -1.64 -6.37
CA ALA A 105 6.37 -1.25 -6.38
C ALA A 105 6.90 -1.08 -4.95
N LEU A 106 6.11 -0.46 -4.10
CA LEU A 106 6.53 -0.25 -2.72
C LEU A 106 6.64 -1.58 -1.97
N LEU A 107 5.63 -2.42 -2.11
CA LEU A 107 5.65 -3.71 -1.43
C LEU A 107 6.83 -4.56 -1.92
N TYR A 108 7.08 -4.54 -3.21
CA TYR A 108 8.21 -5.27 -3.77
C TYR A 108 9.53 -4.79 -3.14
N LEU A 109 9.71 -3.48 -3.07
CA LEU A 109 10.93 -2.91 -2.51
C LEU A 109 11.11 -3.30 -1.04
N LEU A 110 10.03 -3.19 -0.27
CA LEU A 110 10.11 -3.50 1.15
C LEU A 110 10.42 -4.98 1.39
N ARG A 111 9.79 -5.86 0.62
CA ARG A 111 10.03 -7.28 0.77
C ARG A 111 11.44 -7.65 0.36
N LEU A 112 11.92 -7.06 -0.72
CA LEU A 112 13.27 -7.34 -1.18
C LEU A 112 14.31 -6.93 -0.15
N LYS A 113 14.12 -5.75 0.44
CA LYS A 113 15.07 -5.26 1.44
C LYS A 113 15.04 -6.10 2.72
N GLN A 114 13.87 -6.56 3.12
CA GLN A 114 13.77 -7.43 4.28
C GLN A 114 14.49 -8.75 4.06
N CYS A 115 14.33 -9.33 2.88
CA CYS A 115 15.01 -10.56 2.56
C CYS A 115 16.51 -10.39 2.58
N ASN A 116 16.99 -9.30 2.04
CA ASN A 116 18.42 -9.03 2.04
C ASN A 116 18.96 -8.86 3.45
N GLN A 117 18.20 -8.22 4.32
CA GLN A 117 18.62 -8.03 5.70
C GLN A 117 18.72 -9.33 6.45
N ASP A 118 17.82 -10.25 6.17
CA ASP A 118 17.81 -11.53 6.85
C ASP A 118 18.84 -12.49 6.28
N GLY A 119 19.49 -12.13 5.18
CA GLY A 119 20.48 -12.98 4.56
C GLY A 119 19.88 -14.18 3.89
N GLN A 120 18.59 -14.16 3.60
CA GLN A 120 17.91 -15.26 2.98
C GLN A 120 17.55 -14.92 1.55
N GLU A 121 17.55 -15.94 0.71
CA GLU A 121 16.99 -15.78 -0.59
C GLU A 121 15.52 -15.65 -0.47
N CYS A 122 14.97 -14.72 -1.19
CA CYS A 122 13.57 -14.42 -1.08
C CYS A 122 12.98 -14.32 -2.45
N GLU A 123 11.91 -15.05 -2.65
CA GLU A 123 11.16 -14.90 -3.87
C GLU A 123 10.15 -13.80 -3.67
N VAL A 124 10.26 -12.77 -4.49
CA VAL A 124 9.27 -11.71 -4.44
C VAL A 124 8.28 -11.86 -5.56
N ILE A 125 8.29 -12.98 -6.23
CA ILE A 125 7.39 -13.25 -7.32
C ILE A 125 6.02 -13.52 -6.75
N GLY A 126 5.01 -12.98 -7.35
CA GLY A 126 3.65 -13.25 -6.95
C GLY A 126 3.20 -12.50 -5.73
N ILE A 127 3.83 -11.41 -5.44
CA ILE A 127 3.44 -10.58 -4.31
C ILE A 127 1.97 -10.24 -4.34
#